data_c1a1e044804e9154f27bde399e978724
#
_entry.id   c1a1e044804e9154f27bde399e978724
#
_cell.length_a   1.000
_cell.length_b   1.000
_cell.length_c   1.000
_cell.angle_alpha   90.00
_cell.angle_beta   90.00
_cell.angle_gamma   90.00
#
_symmetry.space_group_name_H-M   'P 1'
#
loop_
_entity.id
_entity.type
_entity.pdbx_description
1 polymer ?
#
loop_
_entity_poly.entity_id
_entity_poly.type
_entity_poly.pdbx_seq_one_letter_code
_entity_poly.pdbx_strand_id
1 'polypeptide(L)'
;MHVVSTVHSKGGCGKSTIAINLARTLQLRGLDVAVLDTDKQSTAQNWRASGSDELLPVFGVEKPTNLESTSQGLVDAFDVAVIDGGAHLQEMHAAIIKESNLVLIPIQPSPGDIWPTETIVELIKTRQEVAGSPEAAFVINRRKQGTRLGKA
;
A
#
# COMPACT_ATOMS: atom_id res chain seq x y z
N MET A 1 9.57 -13.72 1.65
CA MET A 1 9.13 -12.32 1.83
C MET A 1 7.62 -12.22 1.73
N HIS A 2 6.96 -11.53 2.66
CA HIS A 2 5.53 -11.18 2.57
C HIS A 2 5.36 -9.79 1.95
N VAL A 3 4.34 -9.62 1.11
CA VAL A 3 4.05 -8.34 0.44
C VAL A 3 2.73 -7.77 0.96
N VAL A 4 2.79 -6.58 1.57
CA VAL A 4 1.63 -5.82 2.04
C VAL A 4 1.55 -4.54 1.23
N SER A 5 0.38 -4.21 0.69
CA SER A 5 0.20 -2.99 -0.09
C SER A 5 -0.88 -2.08 0.48
N THR A 6 -0.74 -0.78 0.24
CA THR A 6 -1.79 0.21 0.47
C THR A 6 -2.28 0.72 -0.87
N VAL A 7 -3.55 0.52 -1.19
CA VAL A 7 -4.13 0.86 -2.51
C VAL A 7 -5.42 1.64 -2.36
N HIS A 8 -5.54 2.74 -3.09
CA HIS A 8 -6.77 3.51 -3.25
C HIS A 8 -6.62 4.47 -4.43
N SER A 9 -7.63 4.62 -5.26
CA SER A 9 -7.62 5.52 -6.42
C SER A 9 -7.64 7.00 -6.04
N LYS A 10 -8.14 7.36 -4.85
CA LYS A 10 -8.21 8.74 -4.37
C LYS A 10 -6.90 9.17 -3.70
N GLY A 11 -6.45 10.39 -4.02
CA GLY A 11 -5.35 11.05 -3.31
C GLY A 11 -5.74 11.49 -1.89
N GLY A 12 -4.76 11.58 -0.98
CA GLY A 12 -4.97 12.14 0.35
C GLY A 12 -5.72 11.27 1.36
N CYS A 13 -6.05 10.01 1.06
CA CYS A 13 -6.71 9.09 2.00
C CYS A 13 -5.77 8.49 3.05
N GLY A 14 -4.46 8.69 2.91
CA GLY A 14 -3.44 8.27 3.88
C GLY A 14 -2.64 7.01 3.50
N LYS A 15 -2.62 6.61 2.23
CA LYS A 15 -1.84 5.45 1.75
C LYS A 15 -0.39 5.48 2.19
N SER A 16 0.36 6.50 1.78
CA SER A 16 1.77 6.65 2.12
C SER A 16 2.02 6.74 3.62
N THR A 17 1.16 7.44 4.35
CA THR A 17 1.24 7.52 5.81
C THR A 17 1.12 6.14 6.45
N ILE A 18 0.14 5.33 6.02
CA ILE A 18 -0.07 3.98 6.53
C ILE A 18 1.08 3.07 6.12
N ALA A 19 1.50 3.11 4.84
CA ALA A 19 2.60 2.29 4.34
C ALA A 19 3.91 2.52 5.10
N ILE A 20 4.32 3.78 5.25
CA ILE A 20 5.57 4.16 5.93
C ILE A 20 5.52 3.79 7.41
N ASN A 21 4.41 4.09 8.11
CA ASN A 21 4.29 3.77 9.54
C ASN A 21 4.21 2.27 9.79
N LEU A 22 3.54 1.51 8.92
CA LEU A 22 3.51 0.05 8.98
C LEU A 22 4.92 -0.51 8.80
N ALA A 23 5.62 -0.11 7.74
CA ALA A 23 6.98 -0.56 7.45
C ALA A 23 7.92 -0.24 8.62
N ARG A 24 7.88 0.97 9.16
CA ARG A 24 8.70 1.34 10.33
C ARG A 24 8.35 0.54 11.59
N THR A 25 7.06 0.29 11.82
CA THR A 25 6.63 -0.52 12.96
C THR A 25 7.14 -1.96 12.87
N LEU A 26 7.09 -2.56 11.68
CA LEU A 26 7.61 -3.91 11.44
C LEU A 26 9.14 -3.95 11.62
N GLN A 27 9.86 -2.96 11.10
CA GLN A 27 11.31 -2.82 11.28
C GLN A 27 11.68 -2.70 12.77
N LEU A 28 10.95 -1.90 13.55
CA LEU A 28 11.17 -1.78 15.00
C LEU A 28 10.87 -3.07 15.78
N ARG A 29 10.14 -4.00 15.17
CA ARG A 29 9.92 -5.35 15.70
C ARG A 29 10.99 -6.36 15.28
N GLY A 30 12.02 -5.91 14.58
CA GLY A 30 13.19 -6.72 14.20
C GLY A 30 13.06 -7.46 12.87
N LEU A 31 12.10 -7.07 12.01
CA LEU A 31 11.96 -7.60 10.64
C LEU A 31 12.80 -6.77 9.67
N ASP A 32 13.36 -7.43 8.67
CA ASP A 32 13.96 -6.77 7.52
C ASP A 32 12.86 -6.32 6.55
N VAL A 33 12.68 -4.99 6.42
CA VAL A 33 11.55 -4.40 5.68
C VAL A 33 12.03 -3.46 4.59
N ALA A 34 11.47 -3.62 3.38
CA ALA A 34 11.62 -2.69 2.27
C ALA A 34 10.30 -1.98 1.95
N VAL A 35 10.38 -0.75 1.44
CA VAL A 35 9.24 -0.02 0.87
C VAL A 35 9.41 0.09 -0.63
N LEU A 36 8.37 -0.27 -1.38
CA LEU A 36 8.26 -0.04 -2.82
C LEU A 36 7.34 1.16 -3.05
N ASP A 37 7.92 2.28 -3.47
CA ASP A 37 7.19 3.52 -3.73
C ASP A 37 6.76 3.55 -5.21
N THR A 38 5.46 3.41 -5.44
CA THR A 38 4.89 3.47 -6.79
C THR A 38 4.26 4.83 -7.08
N ASP A 39 4.28 5.78 -6.14
CA ASP A 39 3.72 7.12 -6.33
C ASP A 39 4.68 7.99 -7.16
N LYS A 40 4.19 8.58 -8.25
CA LYS A 40 4.96 9.54 -9.06
C LYS A 40 5.40 10.77 -8.27
N GLN A 41 4.73 11.09 -7.17
CA GLN A 41 5.14 12.17 -6.26
C GLN A 41 6.26 11.73 -5.31
N SER A 42 6.63 10.44 -5.33
CA SER A 42 7.76 9.89 -4.56
C SER A 42 7.68 10.24 -3.07
N THR A 43 6.49 10.13 -2.48
CA THR A 43 6.24 10.53 -1.09
C THR A 43 7.10 9.75 -0.11
N ALA A 44 7.22 8.43 -0.28
CA ALA A 44 8.05 7.59 0.57
C ALA A 44 9.55 7.86 0.36
N GLN A 45 9.97 8.14 -0.87
CA GLN A 45 11.35 8.51 -1.18
C GLN A 45 11.71 9.88 -0.56
N ASN A 46 10.82 10.87 -0.64
CA ASN A 46 11.01 12.18 -0.04
C ASN A 46 11.05 12.10 1.49
N TRP A 47 10.24 11.24 2.09
CA TRP A 47 10.27 10.99 3.52
C TRP A 47 11.63 10.39 3.94
N ARG A 48 12.16 9.43 3.18
CA ARG A 48 13.50 8.87 3.41
C ARG A 48 14.58 9.95 3.33
N ALA A 49 14.54 10.83 2.34
CA ALA A 49 15.53 11.90 2.14
C ALA A 49 15.57 12.92 3.30
N SER A 50 14.49 13.03 4.09
CA SER A 50 14.37 13.97 5.22
C SER A 50 14.82 13.42 6.56
N GLY A 51 15.26 12.17 6.66
CA GLY A 51 15.56 11.50 7.92
C GLY A 51 17.00 11.02 8.09
N SER A 52 17.31 10.40 9.24
CA SER A 52 18.62 9.89 9.63
C SER A 52 18.95 8.48 9.09
N ASP A 53 20.20 8.05 9.21
CA ASP A 53 20.78 6.83 8.60
C ASP A 53 20.13 5.47 8.94
N GLU A 54 19.24 5.39 9.91
CA GLU A 54 18.51 4.17 10.29
C GLU A 54 17.19 3.98 9.52
N LEU A 55 17.06 4.57 8.35
CA LEU A 55 15.80 4.61 7.62
C LEU A 55 15.55 3.36 6.79
N LEU A 56 14.26 3.09 6.61
CA LEU A 56 13.73 2.05 5.72
C LEU A 56 14.35 2.17 4.32
N PRO A 57 14.84 1.07 3.71
CA PRO A 57 15.14 1.03 2.29
C PRO A 57 13.87 1.32 1.47
N VAL A 58 13.95 2.33 0.61
CA VAL A 58 12.84 2.71 -0.30
C VAL A 58 13.30 2.58 -1.74
N PHE A 59 12.55 1.83 -2.53
CA PHE A 59 12.79 1.58 -3.95
C PHE A 59 11.64 2.19 -4.77
N GLY A 60 11.97 3.07 -5.71
CA GLY A 60 10.97 3.64 -6.62
C GLY A 60 10.62 2.67 -7.74
N VAL A 61 9.31 2.51 -8.01
CA VAL A 61 8.79 1.67 -9.10
C VAL A 61 7.78 2.45 -9.92
N GLU A 62 8.23 3.03 -11.04
CA GLU A 62 7.39 3.90 -11.85
C GLU A 62 6.48 3.16 -12.83
N LYS A 63 6.84 1.93 -13.22
CA LYS A 63 6.12 1.16 -14.23
C LYS A 63 5.56 -0.14 -13.66
N PRO A 64 4.31 -0.50 -14.00
CA PRO A 64 3.70 -1.77 -13.57
C PRO A 64 4.56 -3.00 -13.94
N THR A 65 5.18 -2.97 -15.11
CA THR A 65 6.03 -4.06 -15.63
C THR A 65 7.30 -4.30 -14.79
N ASN A 66 7.75 -3.30 -14.03
CA ASN A 66 8.96 -3.41 -13.21
C ASN A 66 8.67 -3.88 -11.79
N LEU A 67 7.40 -3.88 -11.36
CA LEU A 67 7.03 -4.19 -9.98
C LEU A 67 7.39 -5.63 -9.61
N GLU A 68 7.04 -6.59 -10.47
CA GLU A 68 7.34 -8.01 -10.26
C GLU A 68 8.84 -8.26 -10.16
N SER A 69 9.64 -7.76 -11.11
CA SER A 69 11.09 -7.94 -11.10
C SER A 69 11.77 -7.27 -9.91
N THR A 70 11.29 -6.08 -9.50
CA THR A 70 11.79 -5.39 -8.31
C THR A 70 11.45 -6.20 -7.04
N SER A 71 10.21 -6.65 -6.91
CA SER A 71 9.76 -7.47 -5.78
C SER A 71 10.57 -8.76 -5.68
N GLN A 72 10.76 -9.48 -6.78
CA GLN A 72 11.56 -10.71 -6.83
C GLN A 72 13.03 -10.49 -6.45
N GLY A 73 13.62 -9.36 -6.85
CA GLY A 73 14.99 -9.00 -6.48
C GLY A 73 15.20 -8.75 -4.97
N LEU A 74 14.14 -8.57 -4.21
CA LEU A 74 14.17 -8.30 -2.77
C LEU A 74 13.88 -9.54 -1.90
N VAL A 75 13.43 -10.65 -2.48
CA VAL A 75 12.91 -11.82 -1.76
C VAL A 75 13.91 -12.40 -0.74
N ASP A 76 15.19 -12.45 -1.10
CA ASP A 76 16.23 -13.05 -0.25
C ASP A 76 16.81 -12.07 0.80
N ALA A 77 16.55 -10.78 0.65
CA ALA A 77 17.11 -9.73 1.50
C ALA A 77 16.12 -9.17 2.52
N PHE A 78 14.81 -9.39 2.34
CA PHE A 78 13.78 -8.79 3.20
C PHE A 78 12.71 -9.80 3.59
N ASP A 79 12.22 -9.69 4.84
CA ASP A 79 11.09 -10.47 5.35
C ASP A 79 9.77 -9.94 4.81
N VAL A 80 9.66 -8.61 4.71
CA VAL A 80 8.44 -7.91 4.28
C VAL A 80 8.75 -6.80 3.28
N ALA A 81 7.98 -6.74 2.21
CA ALA A 81 7.88 -5.56 1.35
C ALA A 81 6.56 -4.84 1.58
N VAL A 82 6.60 -3.53 1.79
CA VAL A 82 5.42 -2.68 1.88
C VAL A 82 5.33 -1.84 0.61
N ILE A 83 4.25 -2.01 -0.16
CA ILE A 83 4.03 -1.24 -1.39
C ILE A 83 3.17 -0.02 -1.07
N ASP A 84 3.73 1.17 -1.26
CA ASP A 84 2.97 2.42 -1.25
C ASP A 84 2.35 2.64 -2.63
N GLY A 85 1.08 2.30 -2.75
CA GLY A 85 0.30 2.46 -3.97
C GLY A 85 -0.17 3.90 -4.15
N GLY A 86 0.42 4.63 -5.09
CA GLY A 86 -0.03 5.97 -5.44
C GLY A 86 -1.50 6.02 -5.95
N ALA A 87 -2.00 7.22 -6.22
CA ALA A 87 -3.30 7.42 -6.87
C ALA A 87 -3.15 7.20 -8.39
N HIS A 88 -2.99 5.96 -8.81
CA HIS A 88 -2.60 5.59 -10.16
C HIS A 88 -3.71 5.11 -11.06
N LEU A 89 -3.31 4.92 -12.33
CA LEU A 89 -4.06 4.22 -13.34
C LEU A 89 -4.31 2.76 -12.92
N GLN A 90 -5.38 2.20 -13.42
CA GLN A 90 -5.86 0.85 -13.11
C GLN A 90 -4.80 -0.26 -13.31
N GLU A 91 -3.90 -0.10 -14.28
CA GLU A 91 -2.82 -1.05 -14.57
C GLU A 91 -1.83 -1.21 -13.41
N MET A 92 -1.44 -0.11 -12.75
CA MET A 92 -0.55 -0.18 -11.59
C MET A 92 -1.26 -0.83 -10.40
N HIS A 93 -2.54 -0.51 -10.17
CA HIS A 93 -3.31 -1.17 -9.12
C HIS A 93 -3.41 -2.68 -9.35
N ALA A 94 -3.66 -3.13 -10.59
CA ALA A 94 -3.69 -4.54 -10.93
C ALA A 94 -2.34 -5.23 -10.68
N ALA A 95 -1.22 -4.58 -11.04
CA ALA A 95 0.11 -5.09 -10.76
C ALA A 95 0.40 -5.19 -9.25
N ILE A 96 0.05 -4.17 -8.47
CA ILE A 96 0.20 -4.16 -7.01
C ILE A 96 -0.61 -5.30 -6.38
N ILE A 97 -1.89 -5.45 -6.76
CA ILE A 97 -2.78 -6.50 -6.25
C ILE A 97 -2.23 -7.90 -6.60
N LYS A 98 -1.68 -8.08 -7.80
CA LYS A 98 -1.05 -9.33 -8.24
C LYS A 98 0.12 -9.74 -7.34
N GLU A 99 0.96 -8.80 -6.94
CA GLU A 99 2.16 -9.03 -6.14
C GLU A 99 1.88 -9.13 -4.63
N SER A 100 0.70 -8.71 -4.18
CA SER A 100 0.38 -8.61 -2.75
C SER A 100 -0.08 -9.94 -2.15
N ASN A 101 0.30 -10.17 -0.88
CA ASN A 101 -0.35 -11.16 -0.01
C ASN A 101 -1.52 -10.51 0.76
N LEU A 102 -1.37 -9.24 1.15
CA LEU A 102 -2.39 -8.46 1.84
C LEU A 102 -2.53 -7.08 1.22
N VAL A 103 -3.74 -6.68 0.90
CA VAL A 103 -4.08 -5.33 0.40
C VAL A 103 -4.83 -4.56 1.48
N LEU A 104 -4.28 -3.44 1.92
CA LEU A 104 -4.92 -2.48 2.80
C LEU A 104 -5.56 -1.37 1.97
N ILE A 105 -6.85 -1.12 2.18
CA ILE A 105 -7.62 -0.09 1.50
C ILE A 105 -7.97 1.01 2.50
N PRO A 106 -7.18 2.11 2.56
CA PRO A 106 -7.48 3.22 3.45
C PRO A 106 -8.74 3.95 3.02
N ILE A 107 -9.71 4.08 3.93
CA ILE A 107 -10.94 4.84 3.71
C ILE A 107 -11.13 5.87 4.80
N GLN A 108 -11.76 6.99 4.46
CA GLN A 108 -12.27 7.95 5.45
C GLN A 108 -13.77 7.73 5.60
N PRO A 109 -14.38 8.07 6.76
CA PRO A 109 -15.83 8.01 6.95
C PRO A 109 -16.54 9.08 6.09
N SER A 110 -16.56 8.89 4.79
CA SER A 110 -17.15 9.80 3.80
C SER A 110 -17.64 9.00 2.60
N PRO A 111 -18.85 9.26 2.09
CA PRO A 111 -19.35 8.60 0.87
C PRO A 111 -18.40 8.77 -0.32
N GLY A 112 -17.75 9.92 -0.45
CA GLY A 112 -16.79 10.21 -1.51
C GLY A 112 -15.48 9.40 -1.43
N ASP A 113 -15.24 8.67 -0.34
CA ASP A 113 -14.11 7.77 -0.19
C ASP A 113 -14.49 6.30 -0.42
N ILE A 114 -15.77 5.96 -0.24
CA ILE A 114 -16.27 4.59 -0.37
C ILE A 114 -16.46 4.24 -1.85
N TRP A 115 -17.13 5.07 -2.64
CA TRP A 115 -17.39 4.78 -4.06
C TRP A 115 -16.13 4.52 -4.90
N PRO A 116 -15.04 5.29 -4.76
CA PRO A 116 -13.82 5.02 -5.52
C PRO A 116 -13.13 3.68 -5.16
N THR A 117 -13.58 2.99 -4.11
CA THR A 117 -13.02 1.67 -3.75
C THR A 117 -13.62 0.52 -4.56
N GLU A 118 -14.77 0.71 -5.21
CA GLU A 118 -15.47 -0.36 -5.94
C GLU A 118 -14.56 -1.02 -6.98
N THR A 119 -13.89 -0.24 -7.82
CA THR A 119 -12.96 -0.76 -8.84
C THR A 119 -11.81 -1.57 -8.21
N ILE A 120 -11.28 -1.13 -7.07
CA ILE A 120 -10.20 -1.83 -6.36
C ILE A 120 -10.72 -3.16 -5.80
N VAL A 121 -11.90 -3.15 -5.20
CA VAL A 121 -12.55 -4.35 -4.67
C VAL A 121 -12.83 -5.37 -5.79
N GLU A 122 -13.30 -4.90 -6.95
CA GLU A 122 -13.53 -5.77 -8.12
C GLU A 122 -12.22 -6.40 -8.62
N LEU A 123 -11.14 -5.63 -8.73
CA LEU A 123 -9.82 -6.16 -9.11
C LEU A 123 -9.33 -7.22 -8.12
N ILE A 124 -9.48 -6.97 -6.82
CA ILE A 124 -9.11 -7.93 -5.77
C ILE A 124 -9.93 -9.21 -5.88
N LYS A 125 -11.26 -9.11 -6.00
CA LYS A 125 -12.16 -10.27 -6.15
C LYS A 125 -11.80 -11.11 -7.38
N THR A 126 -11.62 -10.46 -8.53
CA THR A 126 -11.21 -11.14 -9.77
C THR A 126 -9.89 -11.90 -9.57
N ARG A 127 -8.93 -11.30 -8.89
CA ARG A 127 -7.65 -11.96 -8.59
C ARG A 127 -7.83 -13.14 -7.62
N GLN A 128 -8.65 -12.98 -6.60
CA GLN A 128 -8.96 -14.03 -5.62
C GLN A 128 -9.62 -15.24 -6.27
N GLU A 129 -10.53 -15.05 -7.22
CA GLU A 129 -11.18 -16.13 -7.98
C GLU A 129 -10.17 -16.97 -8.76
N VAL A 130 -9.11 -16.37 -9.28
CA VAL A 130 -8.10 -17.06 -10.11
C VAL A 130 -6.98 -17.66 -9.26
N ALA A 131 -6.54 -16.96 -8.22
CA ALA A 131 -5.31 -17.28 -7.49
C ALA A 131 -5.51 -17.54 -5.98
N GLY A 132 -6.72 -17.35 -5.44
CA GLY A 132 -6.99 -17.46 -4.01
C GLY A 132 -6.37 -16.35 -3.15
N SER A 133 -5.71 -15.38 -3.73
CA SER A 133 -5.02 -14.25 -3.07
C SER A 133 -5.20 -12.96 -3.87
N PRO A 134 -4.93 -11.77 -3.30
CA PRO A 134 -4.53 -11.48 -1.91
C PRO A 134 -5.69 -11.49 -0.91
N GLU A 135 -5.36 -11.50 0.40
CA GLU A 135 -6.29 -11.05 1.43
C GLU A 135 -6.47 -9.52 1.32
N ALA A 136 -7.60 -9.00 1.80
CA ALA A 136 -7.84 -7.57 1.77
C ALA A 136 -8.56 -7.08 3.03
N ALA A 137 -8.23 -5.86 3.46
CA ALA A 137 -8.87 -5.21 4.60
C ALA A 137 -9.03 -3.71 4.38
N PHE A 138 -10.16 -3.17 4.83
CA PHE A 138 -10.34 -1.72 4.94
C PHE A 138 -9.65 -1.17 6.18
N VAL A 139 -8.94 -0.06 6.03
CA VAL A 139 -8.34 0.70 7.13
C VAL A 139 -9.10 2.02 7.28
N ILE A 140 -9.91 2.13 8.33
CA ILE A 140 -10.65 3.37 8.60
C ILE A 140 -9.69 4.42 9.15
N ASN A 141 -9.38 5.42 8.33
CA ASN A 141 -8.49 6.52 8.65
C ASN A 141 -9.27 7.81 8.96
N ARG A 142 -8.68 8.71 9.76
CA ARG A 142 -9.26 10.02 10.11
C ARG A 142 -10.68 9.97 10.70
N ARG A 143 -10.99 8.92 11.45
CA ARG A 143 -12.26 8.81 12.17
C ARG A 143 -12.36 9.87 13.26
N LYS A 144 -13.38 10.72 13.22
CA LYS A 144 -13.70 11.65 14.31
C LYS A 144 -14.72 11.01 15.24
N GLN A 145 -14.39 10.90 16.53
CA GLN A 145 -15.35 10.48 17.56
C GLN A 145 -16.50 11.49 17.66
N GLY A 146 -17.72 11.01 17.93
CA GLY A 146 -18.89 11.85 18.12
C GLY A 146 -19.63 12.29 16.86
N THR A 147 -19.13 11.95 15.66
CA THR A 147 -19.85 12.21 14.41
C THR A 147 -20.77 11.05 14.03
N ARG A 148 -21.86 11.32 13.28
CA ARG A 148 -22.80 10.26 12.80
C ARG A 148 -22.08 9.18 11.99
N LEU A 149 -21.17 9.57 11.10
CA LEU A 149 -20.37 8.67 10.28
C LEU A 149 -19.25 7.96 11.06
N GLY A 150 -18.82 8.50 12.19
CA GLY A 150 -17.83 7.87 13.07
C GLY A 150 -18.41 6.82 14.01
N LYS A 151 -19.73 6.60 13.99
CA LYS A 151 -20.45 5.58 14.79
C LYS A 151 -20.85 4.35 13.98
N ALA A 152 -20.69 4.40 12.66
CA ALA A 152 -21.05 3.32 11.74
C ALA A 152 -19.94 2.25 11.71
#